data_69d1770976b2893433ea533728a2ce55
#
_entry.id   69d1770976b2893433ea533728a2ce55
#
_cell.length_a   1.000
_cell.length_b   1.000
_cell.length_c   1.000
_cell.angle_alpha   90.00
_cell.angle_beta   90.00
_cell.angle_gamma   90.00
#
_symmetry.space_group_name_H-M   'P 1'
#
loop_
_entity.id
_entity.type
_entity.pdbx_description
1 polymer ?
#
loop_
_entity_poly.entity_id
_entity_poly.type
_entity_poly.pdbx_seq_one_letter_code
_entity_poly.pdbx_strand_id
1 'polypeptide(L)'
;LFLQFDGTVPFTDLVDQAWQQGLTEPDPRVDLSGKDVMRKLVILAREAGYDIEPDQVRVESLVPAHCEEGSVDHFFENGEELNEQMLQRLEAAREMGLVLRYVARFDANGKARVGVEAVREE
;
A
#
# COMPACT_ATOMS: atom_id res chain seq x y z
N LEU A 1 -4.24 0.06 8.82
CA LEU A 1 -5.08 0.64 7.76
C LEU A 1 -5.91 -0.44 7.05
N PHE A 2 -5.25 -1.45 6.46
CA PHE A 2 -5.98 -2.52 5.77
C PHE A 2 -6.79 -3.41 6.73
N LEU A 3 -6.37 -3.55 7.97
CA LEU A 3 -7.14 -4.28 8.99
C LEU A 3 -8.48 -3.62 9.29
N GLN A 4 -8.58 -2.30 9.13
CA GLN A 4 -9.78 -1.52 9.40
C GLN A 4 -10.65 -1.33 8.16
N PHE A 5 -10.13 -1.63 6.98
CA PHE A 5 -10.83 -1.39 5.72
C PHE A 5 -11.80 -2.53 5.44
N ASP A 6 -13.07 -2.31 5.73
CA ASP A 6 -14.15 -3.30 5.55
C ASP A 6 -15.18 -2.88 4.52
N GLY A 7 -15.00 -1.76 3.85
CA GLY A 7 -15.90 -1.24 2.83
C GLY A 7 -17.02 -0.36 3.36
N THR A 8 -17.13 -0.18 4.69
CA THR A 8 -18.18 0.66 5.28
C THR A 8 -17.85 2.15 5.18
N VAL A 9 -16.57 2.49 5.13
CA VAL A 9 -16.13 3.86 4.86
C VAL A 9 -15.11 3.84 3.72
N PRO A 10 -15.01 4.92 2.93
CA PRO A 10 -14.03 5.00 1.86
C PRO A 10 -12.61 4.84 2.37
N PHE A 11 -11.75 4.23 1.56
CA PHE A 11 -10.36 3.99 1.93
C PHE A 11 -9.63 5.29 2.32
N THR A 12 -9.86 6.38 1.57
CA THR A 12 -9.23 7.67 1.87
C THR A 12 -9.68 8.26 3.19
N ASP A 13 -10.89 7.94 3.68
CA ASP A 13 -11.33 8.39 5.01
C ASP A 13 -10.49 7.74 6.10
N LEU A 14 -10.13 6.46 5.93
CA LEU A 14 -9.24 5.78 6.88
C LEU A 14 -7.83 6.38 6.85
N VAL A 15 -7.35 6.74 5.66
CA VAL A 15 -6.06 7.45 5.52
C VAL A 15 -6.11 8.80 6.23
N ASP A 16 -7.20 9.55 6.05
CA ASP A 16 -7.38 10.85 6.70
C ASP A 16 -7.42 10.72 8.22
N GLN A 17 -8.14 9.73 8.75
CA GLN A 17 -8.18 9.46 10.18
C GLN A 17 -6.77 9.18 10.73
N ALA A 18 -6.00 8.35 10.06
CA ALA A 18 -4.62 8.05 10.45
C ALA A 18 -3.76 9.32 10.42
N TRP A 19 -3.93 10.15 9.39
CA TRP A 19 -3.22 11.41 9.24
C TRP A 19 -3.55 12.37 10.38
N GLN A 20 -4.84 12.51 10.71
CA GLN A 20 -5.28 13.38 11.81
C GLN A 20 -4.75 12.90 13.17
N GLN A 21 -4.55 11.62 13.35
CA GLN A 21 -4.02 11.02 14.57
C GLN A 21 -2.49 11.04 14.63
N GLY A 22 -1.83 11.57 13.62
CA GLY A 22 -0.37 11.62 13.58
C GLY A 22 0.32 10.28 13.35
N LEU A 23 -0.40 9.30 12.78
CA LEU A 23 0.12 7.96 12.53
C LEU A 23 0.84 7.82 11.17
N THR A 24 0.81 8.86 10.36
CA THR A 24 1.50 8.89 9.06
C THR A 24 2.60 9.95 9.07
N GLU A 25 3.42 9.95 8.03
CA GLU A 25 4.30 11.09 7.75
C GLU A 25 3.45 12.36 7.52
N PRO A 26 4.02 13.56 7.63
CA PRO A 26 3.25 14.80 7.40
C PRO A 26 2.49 14.81 6.07
N ASP A 27 3.04 14.14 5.04
CA ASP A 27 2.34 13.88 3.80
C ASP A 27 2.03 12.38 3.73
N PRO A 28 0.75 11.96 3.88
CA PRO A 28 0.41 10.53 3.90
C PRO A 28 0.69 9.82 2.57
N ARG A 29 0.91 10.56 1.48
CA ARG A 29 1.32 9.97 0.21
C ARG A 29 2.67 9.26 0.32
N VAL A 30 3.53 9.70 1.23
CA VAL A 30 4.81 9.02 1.48
C VAL A 30 4.57 7.60 1.97
N ASP A 31 3.64 7.42 2.91
CA ASP A 31 3.27 6.09 3.42
C ASP A 31 2.64 5.23 2.33
N LEU A 32 1.76 5.81 1.54
CA LEU A 32 1.03 5.10 0.49
C LEU A 32 1.91 4.77 -0.72
N SER A 33 3.08 5.40 -0.84
CA SER A 33 3.99 5.13 -1.95
C SER A 33 4.65 3.76 -1.89
N GLY A 34 4.74 3.16 -0.71
CA GLY A 34 5.39 1.87 -0.49
C GLY A 34 6.90 1.93 -0.41
N LYS A 35 7.51 3.09 -0.48
CA LYS A 35 8.97 3.24 -0.47
C LYS A 35 9.62 2.75 0.82
N ASP A 36 8.99 3.01 1.96
CA ASP A 36 9.53 2.59 3.25
C ASP A 36 9.51 1.06 3.38
N VAL A 37 8.42 0.43 2.97
CA VAL A 37 8.31 -1.03 2.96
C VAL A 37 9.34 -1.63 2.00
N MET A 38 9.53 -1.02 0.84
CA MET A 38 10.54 -1.44 -0.14
C MET A 38 11.95 -1.41 0.46
N ARG A 39 12.31 -0.32 1.16
CA ARG A 39 13.62 -0.20 1.79
C ARG A 39 13.84 -1.28 2.84
N LYS A 40 12.82 -1.56 3.64
CA LYS A 40 12.89 -2.63 4.65
C LYS A 40 13.07 -3.99 4.00
N LEU A 41 12.37 -4.25 2.89
CA LEU A 41 12.53 -5.50 2.15
C LEU A 41 13.95 -5.67 1.62
N VAL A 42 14.54 -4.61 1.06
CA VAL A 42 15.91 -4.63 0.55
C VAL A 42 16.90 -4.96 1.66
N ILE A 43 16.73 -4.33 2.82
CA ILE A 43 17.60 -4.58 3.98
C ILE A 43 17.53 -6.05 4.41
N LEU A 44 16.32 -6.59 4.54
CA LEU A 44 16.12 -7.98 4.96
C LEU A 44 16.68 -8.97 3.92
N ALA A 45 16.50 -8.68 2.64
CA ALA A 45 17.02 -9.54 1.57
C ALA A 45 18.54 -9.57 1.58
N ARG A 46 19.18 -8.42 1.77
CA ARG A 46 20.65 -8.33 1.85
C ARG A 46 21.21 -9.07 3.07
N GLU A 47 20.53 -8.98 4.20
CA GLU A 47 20.90 -9.73 5.41
C GLU A 47 20.79 -11.24 5.20
N ALA A 48 19.86 -11.67 4.34
CA ALA A 48 19.70 -13.07 3.99
C ALA A 48 20.70 -13.55 2.91
N GLY A 49 21.59 -12.67 2.46
CA GLY A 49 22.64 -13.01 1.51
C GLY A 49 22.32 -12.73 0.05
N TYR A 50 21.22 -12.05 -0.24
CA TYR A 50 20.84 -11.71 -1.61
C TYR A 50 21.37 -10.33 -1.99
N ASP A 51 21.88 -10.23 -3.21
CA ASP A 51 22.41 -8.97 -3.76
C ASP A 51 21.30 -8.30 -4.57
N ILE A 52 20.56 -7.42 -3.91
CA ILE A 52 19.40 -6.75 -4.50
C ILE A 52 19.50 -5.23 -4.34
N GLU A 53 19.16 -4.51 -5.40
CA GLU A 53 19.10 -3.06 -5.42
C GLU A 53 17.65 -2.58 -5.37
N PRO A 54 17.40 -1.36 -4.83
CA PRO A 54 16.02 -0.82 -4.74
C PRO A 54 15.26 -0.79 -6.06
N ASP A 55 15.93 -0.52 -7.18
CA ASP A 55 15.29 -0.46 -8.50
C ASP A 55 14.87 -1.82 -9.03
N GLN A 56 15.30 -2.90 -8.39
CA GLN A 56 14.91 -4.26 -8.75
C GLN A 56 13.62 -4.70 -8.04
N VAL A 57 13.11 -3.90 -7.10
CA VAL A 57 11.86 -4.19 -6.39
C VAL A 57 10.70 -3.55 -7.13
N ARG A 58 9.68 -4.36 -7.43
CA ARG A 58 8.46 -3.87 -8.04
C ARG A 58 7.56 -3.32 -6.93
N VAL A 59 7.36 -2.00 -6.91
CA VAL A 59 6.57 -1.32 -5.87
C VAL A 59 5.25 -0.84 -6.47
N GLU A 60 4.15 -1.25 -5.87
CA GLU A 60 2.83 -0.72 -6.18
C GLU A 60 2.56 0.47 -5.26
N SER A 61 2.57 1.68 -5.81
CA SER A 61 2.15 2.87 -5.08
C SER A 61 0.62 2.93 -5.04
N LEU A 62 0.06 3.26 -3.87
CA LEU A 62 -1.38 3.46 -3.72
C LEU A 62 -1.81 4.89 -4.09
N VAL A 63 -0.86 5.75 -4.42
CA VAL A 63 -1.16 7.13 -4.83
C VAL A 63 -1.42 7.15 -6.35
N PRO A 64 -2.65 7.52 -6.79
CA PRO A 64 -2.90 7.68 -8.22
C PRO A 64 -1.98 8.75 -8.83
N ALA A 65 -1.60 8.57 -10.09
CA ALA A 65 -0.65 9.46 -10.76
C ALA A 65 -1.08 10.94 -10.69
N HIS A 66 -2.36 11.22 -10.86
CA HIS A 66 -2.88 12.60 -10.81
C HIS A 66 -2.89 13.20 -9.40
N CYS A 67 -2.61 12.40 -8.37
CA CYS A 67 -2.55 12.84 -6.98
C CYS A 67 -1.12 12.93 -6.44
N GLU A 68 -0.10 12.61 -7.25
CA GLU A 68 1.29 12.63 -6.82
C GLU A 68 1.79 14.06 -6.59
N GLU A 69 1.29 15.01 -7.35
CA GLU A 69 1.64 16.42 -7.24
C GLU A 69 0.53 17.18 -6.55
N GLY A 70 0.84 18.40 -6.13
CA GLY A 70 -0.10 19.26 -5.44
C GLY A 70 -0.09 19.04 -3.93
N SER A 71 -1.06 19.63 -3.24
CA SER A 71 -1.15 19.59 -1.79
C SER A 71 -1.74 18.25 -1.30
N VAL A 72 -1.59 18.01 0.00
CA VAL A 72 -2.26 16.90 0.67
C VAL A 72 -3.78 17.01 0.52
N ASP A 73 -4.31 18.24 0.63
CA ASP A 73 -5.74 18.48 0.44
C ASP A 73 -6.19 18.07 -0.97
N HIS A 74 -5.38 18.37 -1.98
CA HIS A 74 -5.65 17.97 -3.36
C HIS A 74 -5.78 16.45 -3.48
N PHE A 75 -4.89 15.70 -2.80
CA PHE A 75 -4.96 14.24 -2.78
C PHE A 75 -6.31 13.77 -2.22
N PHE A 76 -6.72 14.30 -1.06
CA PHE A 76 -7.98 13.88 -0.44
C PHE A 76 -9.21 14.30 -1.24
N GLU A 77 -9.17 15.45 -1.90
CA GLU A 77 -10.27 15.93 -2.75
C GLU A 77 -10.43 15.09 -4.01
N ASN A 78 -9.37 14.41 -4.45
CA ASN A 78 -9.36 13.65 -5.70
C ASN A 78 -9.15 12.15 -5.47
N GLY A 79 -9.56 11.64 -4.30
CA GLY A 79 -9.36 10.25 -3.92
C GLY A 79 -10.39 9.26 -4.45
N GLU A 80 -11.33 9.67 -5.30
CA GLU A 80 -12.42 8.80 -5.77
C GLU A 80 -11.92 7.57 -6.53
N GLU A 81 -10.93 7.76 -7.40
CA GLU A 81 -10.35 6.64 -8.15
C GLU A 81 -9.72 5.60 -7.24
N LEU A 82 -8.95 6.05 -6.25
CA LEU A 82 -8.35 5.15 -5.27
C LEU A 82 -9.42 4.41 -4.47
N ASN A 83 -10.48 5.12 -4.05
CA ASN A 83 -11.58 4.52 -3.30
C ASN A 83 -12.30 3.44 -4.11
N GLU A 84 -12.56 3.69 -5.38
CA GLU A 84 -13.18 2.69 -6.27
C GLU A 84 -12.29 1.47 -6.43
N GLN A 85 -11.00 1.67 -6.69
CA GLN A 85 -10.06 0.58 -6.88
C GLN A 85 -9.95 -0.29 -5.63
N MET A 86 -9.86 0.33 -4.46
CA MET A 86 -9.74 -0.40 -3.20
C MET A 86 -11.02 -1.16 -2.88
N LEU A 87 -12.19 -0.57 -3.12
CA LEU A 87 -13.46 -1.25 -2.89
C LEU A 87 -13.63 -2.46 -3.81
N GLN A 88 -13.30 -2.31 -5.10
CA GLN A 88 -13.36 -3.41 -6.05
C GLN A 88 -12.43 -4.56 -5.64
N ARG A 89 -11.22 -4.24 -5.20
CA ARG A 89 -10.26 -5.25 -4.74
C ARG A 89 -10.73 -5.95 -3.48
N LEU A 90 -11.35 -5.20 -2.56
CA LEU A 90 -11.91 -5.77 -1.35
C LEU A 90 -13.06 -6.75 -1.65
N GLU A 91 -13.97 -6.34 -2.53
CA GLU A 91 -15.09 -7.19 -2.93
C GLU A 91 -14.62 -8.47 -3.63
N ALA A 92 -13.65 -8.35 -4.53
CA ALA A 92 -13.08 -9.51 -5.21
C ALA A 92 -12.40 -10.47 -4.22
N ALA A 93 -11.68 -9.94 -3.24
CA ALA A 93 -11.04 -10.74 -2.21
C ALA A 93 -12.10 -11.48 -1.36
N ARG A 94 -13.17 -10.78 -0.98
CA ARG A 94 -14.25 -11.38 -0.18
C ARG A 94 -14.94 -12.52 -0.90
N GLU A 95 -15.14 -12.41 -2.20
CA GLU A 95 -15.73 -13.49 -3.00
C GLU A 95 -14.89 -14.77 -2.94
N MET A 96 -13.59 -14.63 -2.75
CA MET A 96 -12.65 -15.75 -2.63
C MET A 96 -12.38 -16.17 -1.18
N GLY A 97 -13.02 -15.51 -0.20
CA GLY A 97 -12.77 -15.76 1.21
C GLY A 97 -11.44 -15.24 1.69
N LEU A 98 -10.91 -14.20 1.02
CA LEU A 98 -9.60 -13.61 1.32
C LEU A 98 -9.75 -12.20 1.88
N VAL A 99 -8.66 -11.68 2.42
CA VAL A 99 -8.58 -10.30 2.93
C VAL A 99 -7.45 -9.54 2.21
N LEU A 100 -7.54 -8.21 2.20
CA LEU A 100 -6.50 -7.38 1.59
C LEU A 100 -5.42 -7.04 2.62
N ARG A 101 -4.16 -7.11 2.19
CA ARG A 101 -3.01 -6.65 2.98
C ARG A 101 -1.99 -6.01 2.05
N TYR A 102 -1.22 -5.09 2.59
CA TYR A 102 -0.06 -4.54 1.90
C TYR A 102 1.15 -5.39 2.30
N VAL A 103 1.76 -6.05 1.33
CA VAL A 103 2.78 -7.07 1.59
C VAL A 103 4.06 -6.79 0.84
N ALA A 104 5.16 -7.30 1.39
CA ALA A 104 6.46 -7.33 0.74
C ALA A 104 6.82 -8.80 0.52
N ARG A 105 7.15 -9.18 -0.71
CA ARG A 105 7.52 -10.53 -1.07
C ARG A 105 8.87 -10.58 -1.75
N PHE A 106 9.62 -11.60 -1.41
CA PHE A 106 10.91 -11.88 -2.02
C PHE A 106 11.01 -13.39 -2.22
N ASP A 107 11.36 -13.83 -3.44
CA ASP A 107 11.47 -15.27 -3.71
C ASP A 107 12.91 -15.70 -3.98
N ALA A 108 13.14 -17.02 -4.04
CA ALA A 108 14.45 -17.59 -4.23
C ALA A 108 15.06 -17.27 -5.61
N ASN A 109 14.26 -16.80 -6.56
CA ASN A 109 14.72 -16.39 -7.89
C ASN A 109 15.14 -14.92 -7.93
N GLY A 110 15.10 -14.23 -6.78
CA GLY A 110 15.49 -12.83 -6.70
C GLY A 110 14.39 -11.87 -7.11
N LYS A 111 13.15 -12.32 -7.29
CA LYS A 111 12.03 -11.45 -7.58
C LYS A 111 11.51 -10.83 -6.29
N ALA A 112 11.33 -9.53 -6.30
CA ALA A 112 10.87 -8.78 -5.13
C ALA A 112 9.72 -7.85 -5.51
N ARG A 113 8.68 -7.81 -4.68
CA ARG A 113 7.55 -6.90 -4.90
C ARG A 113 6.98 -6.42 -3.58
N VAL A 114 6.40 -5.22 -3.64
CA VAL A 114 5.67 -4.59 -2.54
C VAL A 114 4.35 -4.13 -3.12
N GLY A 115 3.23 -4.50 -2.51
CA GLY A 115 1.92 -4.10 -3.02
C GLY A 115 0.77 -4.72 -2.26
N VAL A 116 -0.44 -4.37 -2.69
CA VAL A 116 -1.68 -4.91 -2.13
C VAL A 116 -1.91 -6.31 -2.68
N GLU A 117 -2.21 -7.25 -1.79
CA GLU A 117 -2.55 -8.63 -2.17
C GLU A 117 -3.75 -9.12 -1.39
N ALA A 118 -4.51 -10.01 -2.03
CA ALA A 118 -5.55 -10.77 -1.37
C ALA A 118 -4.90 -12.01 -0.76
N VAL A 119 -5.02 -12.17 0.54
CA VAL A 119 -4.36 -13.25 1.29
C VAL A 119 -5.34 -13.89 2.27
N ARG A 120 -4.98 -15.08 2.77
CA ARG A 120 -5.77 -15.73 3.81
C ARG A 120 -5.62 -14.98 5.12
N GLU A 121 -6.72 -14.86 5.83
CA GLU A 121 -6.71 -14.33 7.19
C GLU A 121 -6.33 -15.47 8.14
N GLU A 122 -5.24 -15.26 8.90
CA GLU A 122 -4.78 -16.25 9.88
C GLU A 122 -4.76 -15.68 11.27
#